data_bfbf1d29d105f65faf22a941b365bc97
#
_entry.id   bfbf1d29d105f65faf22a941b365bc97
#
_cell.length_a   1.000
_cell.length_b   1.000
_cell.length_c   1.000
_cell.angle_alpha   90.00
_cell.angle_beta   90.00
_cell.angle_gamma   90.00
#
_symmetry.space_group_name_H-M   'P 1'
#
loop_
_entity.id
_entity.type
_entity.pdbx_description
1 polymer ?
#
loop_
_entity_poly.entity_id
_entity_poly.type
_entity_poly.pdbx_seq_one_letter_code
_entity_poly.pdbx_strand_id
1 'polypeptide(L)'
;EYFSFNFPFILIFYWSLKRIETLGYGYIFIAGMFNDAVIGFPIGVSSLTYLVICGFAAYLKNITLRPNLIKDWLFFLLTILVANSINFILLATFFEININYYEILGNIVFTFLLYYIFAYFFDIYHKIISRIKIWSEAAEKAQVLKSQTL
;
A
#
# COMPACT_ATOMS: atom_id res chain seq x y z
N GLU A 1 8.01 16.66 19.39
CA GLU A 1 8.14 15.32 18.78
C GLU A 1 6.81 14.99 18.13
N TYR A 2 6.72 15.13 16.82
CA TYR A 2 5.51 14.73 16.10
C TYR A 2 5.68 13.29 15.67
N PHE A 3 4.83 12.39 16.19
CA PHE A 3 4.74 11.03 15.68
C PHE A 3 4.26 11.08 14.23
N SER A 4 5.17 10.90 13.30
CA SER A 4 4.89 10.81 11.88
C SER A 4 4.69 9.34 11.51
N PHE A 5 3.71 9.04 10.68
CA PHE A 5 3.52 7.71 10.11
C PHE A 5 3.34 7.81 8.59
N ASN A 6 3.81 6.80 7.90
CA ASN A 6 3.78 6.77 6.43
C ASN A 6 2.50 6.10 5.92
N PHE A 7 1.38 6.84 5.97
CA PHE A 7 0.11 6.37 5.40
C PHE A 7 0.22 5.91 3.93
N PRO A 8 0.94 6.61 3.05
CA PRO A 8 1.15 6.16 1.67
C PRO A 8 1.74 4.76 1.57
N PHE A 9 2.67 4.37 2.45
CA PHE A 9 3.27 3.03 2.46
C PHE A 9 2.23 1.94 2.71
N ILE A 10 1.34 2.16 3.68
CA ILE A 10 0.25 1.24 4.01
C ILE A 10 -0.68 1.08 2.82
N LEU A 11 -1.08 2.20 2.22
CA LEU A 11 -2.02 2.22 1.11
C LEU A 11 -1.44 1.54 -0.12
N ILE A 12 -0.22 1.89 -0.53
CA ILE A 12 0.44 1.32 -1.70
C ILE A 12 0.65 -0.18 -1.53
N PHE A 13 1.16 -0.62 -0.37
CA PHE A 13 1.38 -2.04 -0.11
C PHE A 13 0.07 -2.84 -0.15
N TYR A 14 -0.97 -2.39 0.54
CA TYR A 14 -2.25 -3.07 0.58
C TYR A 14 -2.89 -3.21 -0.80
N TRP A 15 -2.95 -2.11 -1.57
CA TRP A 15 -3.53 -2.13 -2.91
C TRP A 15 -2.68 -2.93 -3.90
N SER A 16 -1.37 -2.85 -3.82
CA SER A 16 -0.46 -3.64 -4.66
C SER A 16 -0.59 -5.14 -4.38
N LEU A 17 -0.83 -5.52 -3.13
CA LEU A 17 -1.04 -6.92 -2.76
C LEU A 17 -2.40 -7.45 -3.27
N LYS A 18 -3.45 -6.63 -3.21
CA LYS A 18 -4.83 -7.05 -3.56
C LYS A 18 -5.16 -6.85 -5.03
N ARG A 19 -4.73 -5.74 -5.66
CA ARG A 19 -5.12 -5.30 -7.00
C ARG A 19 -3.99 -4.62 -7.77
N ILE A 20 -2.96 -5.36 -8.10
CA ILE A 20 -1.82 -4.86 -8.89
C ILE A 20 -2.26 -4.25 -10.23
N GLU A 21 -3.29 -4.83 -10.88
CA GLU A 21 -3.74 -4.41 -12.20
C GLU A 21 -4.39 -3.01 -12.21
N THR A 22 -4.90 -2.54 -11.08
CA THR A 22 -5.55 -1.23 -10.96
C THR A 22 -4.60 -0.10 -10.56
N LEU A 23 -3.50 -0.43 -9.88
CA LEU A 23 -2.46 0.54 -9.52
C LEU A 23 -1.39 0.58 -10.62
N GLY A 24 -1.54 1.48 -11.58
CA GLY A 24 -0.50 1.71 -12.58
C GLY A 24 0.78 2.24 -11.93
N TYR A 25 1.93 1.67 -12.26
CA TYR A 25 3.23 2.11 -11.74
C TYR A 25 3.49 3.62 -11.98
N GLY A 26 2.93 4.18 -13.07
CA GLY A 26 3.01 5.60 -13.36
C GLY A 26 2.30 6.47 -12.32
N TYR A 27 1.12 6.07 -11.85
CA TYR A 27 0.41 6.81 -10.79
C TYR A 27 1.15 6.77 -9.46
N ILE A 28 1.77 5.63 -9.12
CA ILE A 28 2.59 5.49 -7.91
C ILE A 28 3.82 6.38 -7.99
N PHE A 29 4.46 6.45 -9.16
CA PHE A 29 5.61 7.31 -9.39
C PHE A 29 5.25 8.80 -9.24
N ILE A 30 4.17 9.25 -9.86
CA ILE A 30 3.67 10.62 -9.75
C ILE A 30 3.30 10.96 -8.30
N ALA A 31 2.60 10.05 -7.61
CA ALA A 31 2.25 10.24 -6.19
C ALA A 31 3.49 10.41 -5.31
N GLY A 32 4.58 9.67 -5.59
CA GLY A 32 5.86 9.83 -4.90
C GLY A 32 6.51 11.18 -5.17
N MET A 33 6.46 11.68 -6.41
CA MET A 33 6.97 13.02 -6.73
C MET A 33 6.20 14.13 -5.99
N PHE A 34 4.88 14.02 -5.91
CA PHE A 34 4.07 14.95 -5.11
C PHE A 34 4.41 14.88 -3.63
N ASN A 35 4.63 13.69 -3.09
CA ASN A 35 5.02 13.50 -1.71
C ASN A 35 6.37 14.18 -1.41
N ASP A 36 7.37 14.02 -2.29
CA ASP A 36 8.67 14.68 -2.15
C ASP A 36 8.54 16.20 -2.16
N ALA A 37 7.71 16.75 -3.05
CA ALA A 37 7.47 18.17 -3.13
C ALA A 37 6.78 18.73 -1.86
N VAL A 38 5.89 17.97 -1.23
CA VAL A 38 5.18 18.37 -0.01
C VAL A 38 6.09 18.30 1.22
N ILE A 39 6.92 17.25 1.32
CA ILE A 39 7.82 17.04 2.46
C ILE A 39 9.09 17.88 2.33
N GLY A 40 9.42 18.35 1.13
CA GLY A 40 10.66 19.08 0.85
C GLY A 40 11.87 18.14 0.67
N PHE A 41 11.63 16.89 0.33
CA PHE A 41 12.67 15.95 -0.03
C PHE A 41 13.11 16.13 -1.50
N PRO A 42 14.32 15.65 -1.84
CA PRO A 42 14.75 15.63 -3.23
C PRO A 42 13.77 14.81 -4.09
N ILE A 43 13.34 15.40 -5.20
CA ILE A 43 12.35 14.81 -6.09
C ILE A 43 12.85 13.46 -6.61
N GLY A 44 12.05 12.42 -6.43
CA GLY A 44 12.33 11.06 -6.89
C GLY A 44 12.64 10.05 -5.77
N VAL A 45 13.00 10.48 -4.58
CA VAL A 45 13.32 9.59 -3.45
C VAL A 45 12.08 8.81 -3.00
N SER A 46 10.97 9.49 -2.74
CA SER A 46 9.70 8.83 -2.39
C SER A 46 9.14 8.04 -3.57
N SER A 47 9.30 8.54 -4.80
CA SER A 47 8.84 7.81 -5.99
C SER A 47 9.52 6.45 -6.13
N LEU A 48 10.84 6.41 -5.95
CA LEU A 48 11.60 5.18 -6.02
C LEU A 48 11.19 4.24 -4.86
N THR A 49 11.07 4.77 -3.66
CA THR A 49 10.64 4.01 -2.48
C THR A 49 9.25 3.40 -2.68
N TYR A 50 8.31 4.14 -3.25
CA TYR A 50 6.96 3.65 -3.53
C TYR A 50 6.95 2.55 -4.58
N LEU A 51 7.77 2.67 -5.63
CA LEU A 51 7.94 1.62 -6.64
C LEU A 51 8.55 0.35 -6.05
N VAL A 52 9.52 0.47 -5.14
CA VAL A 52 10.09 -0.67 -4.43
C VAL A 52 9.03 -1.38 -3.58
N ILE A 53 8.22 -0.63 -2.82
CA ILE A 53 7.11 -1.21 -2.03
C ILE A 53 6.13 -1.94 -2.94
N CYS A 54 5.76 -1.34 -4.07
CA CYS A 54 4.86 -1.95 -5.04
C CYS A 54 5.44 -3.24 -5.65
N GLY A 55 6.71 -3.20 -6.06
CA GLY A 55 7.40 -4.36 -6.62
C GLY A 55 7.54 -5.51 -5.62
N PHE A 56 7.87 -5.19 -4.36
CA PHE A 56 7.93 -6.17 -3.27
C PHE A 56 6.56 -6.80 -2.97
N ALA A 57 5.52 -5.98 -2.89
CA ALA A 57 4.14 -6.47 -2.70
C ALA A 57 3.69 -7.37 -3.86
N ALA A 58 4.05 -7.00 -5.10
CA ALA A 58 3.79 -7.81 -6.29
C ALA A 58 4.49 -9.17 -6.23
N TYR A 59 5.75 -9.17 -5.85
CA TYR A 59 6.56 -10.37 -5.69
C TYR A 59 5.97 -11.30 -4.61
N LEU A 60 5.60 -10.74 -3.46
CA LEU A 60 5.02 -11.50 -2.35
C LEU A 60 3.64 -12.07 -2.70
N LYS A 61 2.82 -11.35 -3.47
CA LYS A 61 1.54 -11.85 -3.99
C LYS A 61 1.72 -13.12 -4.80
N ASN A 62 2.75 -13.18 -5.65
CA ASN A 62 3.00 -14.34 -6.51
C ASN A 62 3.44 -15.59 -5.73
N ILE A 63 4.09 -15.39 -4.59
CA ILE A 63 4.56 -16.50 -3.72
C ILE A 63 3.43 -16.98 -2.78
N THR A 64 2.52 -16.08 -2.39
CA THR A 64 1.51 -16.39 -1.38
C THR A 64 0.25 -16.95 -2.03
N LEU A 65 0.11 -18.27 -2.02
CA LEU A 65 -1.06 -18.99 -2.56
C LEU A 65 -2.35 -18.76 -1.76
N ARG A 66 -2.26 -18.39 -0.49
CA ARG A 66 -3.43 -18.12 0.38
C ARG A 66 -3.24 -16.80 1.11
N PRO A 67 -4.09 -15.79 0.84
CA PRO A 67 -4.06 -14.52 1.56
C PRO A 67 -4.43 -14.75 3.03
N ASN A 68 -3.56 -14.30 3.94
CA ASN A 68 -3.79 -14.33 5.37
C ASN A 68 -3.32 -13.02 5.97
N LEU A 69 -4.17 -12.31 6.72
CA LEU A 69 -3.87 -11.01 7.30
C LEU A 69 -2.57 -11.00 8.12
N ILE A 70 -2.28 -12.08 8.85
CA ILE A 70 -1.06 -12.19 9.66
C ILE A 70 0.19 -12.28 8.77
N LYS A 71 0.12 -13.05 7.68
CA LYS A 71 1.23 -13.14 6.71
C LYS A 71 1.45 -11.82 5.99
N ASP A 72 0.37 -11.17 5.56
CA ASP A 72 0.42 -9.86 4.90
C ASP A 72 1.03 -8.81 5.84
N TRP A 73 0.73 -8.87 7.14
CA TRP A 73 1.30 -8.00 8.17
C TRP A 73 2.82 -8.20 8.35
N LEU A 74 3.28 -9.47 8.44
CA LEU A 74 4.70 -9.79 8.52
C LEU A 74 5.45 -9.39 7.24
N PHE A 75 4.85 -9.60 6.09
CA PHE A 75 5.42 -9.16 4.81
C PHE A 75 5.51 -7.64 4.69
N PHE A 76 4.52 -6.93 5.24
CA PHE A 76 4.58 -5.47 5.32
C PHE A 76 5.76 -5.01 6.17
N LEU A 77 6.04 -5.66 7.32
CA LEU A 77 7.21 -5.35 8.14
C LEU A 77 8.50 -5.45 7.32
N LEU A 78 8.69 -6.55 6.61
CA LEU A 78 9.88 -6.75 5.78
C LEU A 78 9.97 -5.70 4.67
N THR A 79 8.86 -5.40 4.04
CA THR A 79 8.80 -4.38 2.96
C THR A 79 9.13 -2.99 3.48
N ILE A 80 8.60 -2.59 4.65
CA ILE A 80 8.86 -1.27 5.22
C ILE A 80 10.32 -1.13 5.69
N LEU A 81 10.93 -2.20 6.19
CA LEU A 81 12.36 -2.20 6.55
C LEU A 81 13.23 -1.99 5.31
N VAL A 82 12.96 -2.72 4.23
CA VAL A 82 13.70 -2.56 2.96
C VAL A 82 13.49 -1.17 2.38
N ALA A 83 12.26 -0.67 2.34
CA ALA A 83 11.94 0.65 1.81
C ALA A 83 12.64 1.78 2.59
N ASN A 84 12.61 1.73 3.92
CA ASN A 84 13.30 2.72 4.74
C ASN A 84 14.82 2.60 4.65
N SER A 85 15.38 1.39 4.49
CA SER A 85 16.81 1.20 4.27
C SER A 85 17.26 1.85 2.96
N ILE A 86 16.50 1.66 1.88
CA ILE A 86 16.80 2.30 0.59
C ILE A 86 16.69 3.81 0.70
N ASN A 87 15.63 4.30 1.34
CA ASN A 87 15.42 5.73 1.56
C ASN A 87 16.59 6.35 2.35
N PHE A 88 17.02 5.68 3.42
CA PHE A 88 18.15 6.09 4.22
C PHE A 88 19.46 6.13 3.40
N ILE A 89 19.75 5.08 2.64
CA ILE A 89 20.95 5.01 1.80
C ILE A 89 20.96 6.15 0.77
N LEU A 90 19.83 6.39 0.10
CA LEU A 90 19.70 7.48 -0.88
C LEU A 90 19.95 8.84 -0.25
N LEU A 91 19.30 9.14 0.87
CA LEU A 91 19.44 10.42 1.56
C LEU A 91 20.85 10.64 2.13
N ALA A 92 21.44 9.61 2.72
CA ALA A 92 22.77 9.69 3.31
C ALA A 92 23.89 9.80 2.25
N THR A 93 23.74 9.08 1.10
CA THR A 93 24.79 9.02 0.07
C THR A 93 24.75 10.21 -0.87
N PHE A 94 23.55 10.62 -1.31
CA PHE A 94 23.42 11.64 -2.35
C PHE A 94 23.14 13.05 -1.81
N PHE A 95 22.62 13.17 -0.58
CA PHE A 95 22.14 14.45 -0.07
C PHE A 95 22.77 14.88 1.26
N GLU A 96 23.65 14.08 1.85
CA GLU A 96 24.36 14.37 3.11
C GLU A 96 23.42 14.87 4.24
N ILE A 97 22.17 14.42 4.25
CA ILE A 97 21.18 14.85 5.24
C ILE A 97 21.44 14.11 6.55
N ASN A 98 21.62 14.86 7.63
CA ASN A 98 21.69 14.28 8.98
C ASN A 98 20.31 13.75 9.39
N ILE A 99 20.20 12.43 9.48
CA ILE A 99 18.96 11.75 9.77
C ILE A 99 18.98 11.25 11.22
N ASN A 100 17.91 11.54 11.96
CA ASN A 100 17.74 11.07 13.32
C ASN A 100 17.20 9.62 13.30
N TYR A 101 18.02 8.66 13.70
CA TYR A 101 17.67 7.24 13.71
C TYR A 101 16.45 6.92 14.59
N TYR A 102 16.26 7.64 15.69
CA TYR A 102 15.15 7.42 16.61
C TYR A 102 13.81 7.77 15.96
N GLU A 103 13.78 8.81 15.13
CA GLU A 103 12.58 9.20 14.38
C GLU A 103 12.21 8.16 13.33
N ILE A 104 13.21 7.60 12.62
CA ILE A 104 12.98 6.55 11.65
C ILE A 104 12.42 5.30 12.32
N LEU A 105 13.02 4.84 13.42
CA LEU A 105 12.56 3.68 14.15
C LEU A 105 11.14 3.88 14.70
N GLY A 106 10.86 5.03 15.29
CA GLY A 106 9.51 5.38 15.76
C GLY A 106 8.47 5.34 14.64
N ASN A 107 8.81 5.91 13.48
CA ASN A 107 7.95 5.91 12.30
C ASN A 107 7.69 4.48 11.77
N ILE A 108 8.73 3.62 11.70
CA ILE A 108 8.59 2.23 11.26
C ILE A 108 7.66 1.46 12.20
N VAL A 109 7.89 1.53 13.51
CA VAL A 109 7.09 0.81 14.51
C VAL A 109 5.64 1.28 14.48
N PHE A 110 5.41 2.58 14.44
CA PHE A 110 4.07 3.15 14.43
C PHE A 110 3.31 2.81 13.13
N THR A 111 3.98 2.91 11.97
CA THR A 111 3.40 2.54 10.67
C THR A 111 3.08 1.05 10.62
N PHE A 112 3.93 0.20 11.19
CA PHE A 112 3.72 -1.25 11.25
C PHE A 112 2.51 -1.62 12.11
N LEU A 113 2.33 -0.99 13.27
CA LEU A 113 1.16 -1.22 14.13
C LEU A 113 -0.13 -0.74 13.46
N LEU A 114 -0.09 0.44 12.84
CA LEU A 114 -1.24 0.99 12.14
C LEU A 114 -1.65 0.15 10.91
N TYR A 115 -0.70 -0.50 10.24
CA TYR A 115 -1.02 -1.35 9.10
C TYR A 115 -2.08 -2.40 9.43
N TYR A 116 -1.99 -3.05 10.60
CA TYR A 116 -2.96 -4.06 11.00
C TYR A 116 -4.38 -3.49 11.10
N ILE A 117 -4.52 -2.30 11.66
CA ILE A 117 -5.82 -1.61 11.79
C ILE A 117 -6.38 -1.23 10.42
N PHE A 118 -5.56 -0.59 9.58
CA PHE A 118 -5.97 -0.18 8.24
C PHE A 118 -6.27 -1.38 7.33
N ALA A 119 -5.45 -2.43 7.36
CA ALA A 119 -5.68 -3.65 6.59
C ALA A 119 -7.01 -4.31 6.98
N TYR A 120 -7.36 -4.34 8.25
CA TYR A 120 -8.64 -4.84 8.74
C TYR A 120 -9.83 -4.00 8.22
N PHE A 121 -9.74 -2.68 8.29
CA PHE A 121 -10.76 -1.78 7.73
C PHE A 121 -10.92 -1.95 6.22
N PHE A 122 -9.82 -2.00 5.48
CA PHE A 122 -9.86 -2.19 4.03
C PHE A 122 -10.42 -3.57 3.64
N ASP A 123 -10.14 -4.61 4.41
CA ASP A 123 -10.68 -5.96 4.14
C ASP A 123 -12.20 -6.01 4.37
N ILE A 124 -12.70 -5.35 5.42
CA ILE A 124 -14.15 -5.18 5.65
C ILE A 124 -14.79 -4.43 4.49
N TYR A 125 -14.20 -3.30 4.10
CA TYR A 125 -14.69 -2.48 2.99
C TYR A 125 -14.76 -3.27 1.68
N HIS A 126 -13.72 -4.03 1.38
CA HIS A 126 -13.67 -4.89 0.20
C HIS A 126 -14.74 -5.99 0.22
N LYS A 127 -14.98 -6.60 1.39
CA LYS A 127 -16.06 -7.60 1.56
C LYS A 127 -17.45 -6.99 1.35
N ILE A 128 -17.68 -5.78 1.85
CA ILE A 128 -18.96 -5.09 1.67
C ILE A 128 -19.20 -4.79 0.19
N ILE A 129 -18.21 -4.24 -0.52
CA ILE A 129 -18.34 -3.92 -1.95
C ILE A 129 -18.56 -5.19 -2.78
N SER A 130 -17.84 -6.26 -2.50
CA SER A 130 -17.99 -7.52 -3.24
C SER A 130 -19.40 -8.11 -3.05
N ARG A 131 -19.98 -8.02 -1.85
CA ARG A 131 -21.36 -8.42 -1.60
C ARG A 131 -22.37 -7.57 -2.37
N ILE A 132 -22.22 -6.25 -2.35
CA ILE A 132 -23.10 -5.33 -3.09
C ILE A 132 -23.07 -5.66 -4.58
N LYS A 133 -21.88 -5.92 -5.14
CA LYS A 133 -21.73 -6.31 -6.54
C LYS A 133 -22.46 -7.62 -6.88
N ILE A 134 -22.35 -8.64 -6.04
CA ILE A 134 -23.05 -9.92 -6.21
C ILE A 134 -24.56 -9.70 -6.18
N TRP A 135 -25.10 -8.88 -5.27
CA TRP A 135 -26.52 -8.57 -5.19
C TRP A 135 -27.00 -7.80 -6.42
N SER A 136 -26.24 -6.85 -6.95
CA SER A 136 -26.61 -6.09 -8.15
C SER A 136 -26.66 -7.01 -9.40
N GLU A 137 -25.68 -7.89 -9.55
CA GLU A 137 -25.66 -8.87 -10.66
C GLU A 137 -26.80 -9.88 -10.57
N ALA A 138 -27.17 -10.32 -9.36
CA ALA A 138 -28.32 -11.20 -9.14
C ALA A 138 -29.66 -10.53 -9.46
N ALA A 139 -29.80 -9.26 -9.08
CA ALA A 139 -30.99 -8.46 -9.38
C ALA A 139 -31.15 -8.23 -10.91
N GLU A 140 -30.07 -7.93 -11.61
CA GLU A 140 -30.08 -7.75 -13.06
C GLU A 140 -30.48 -9.05 -13.79
N LYS A 141 -29.90 -10.19 -13.39
CA LYS A 141 -30.28 -11.51 -13.94
C LYS A 141 -31.75 -11.84 -13.69
N ALA A 142 -32.28 -11.51 -12.52
CA ALA A 142 -33.70 -11.72 -12.21
C ALA A 142 -34.64 -10.87 -13.08
N GLN A 143 -34.23 -9.63 -13.41
CA GLN A 143 -34.98 -8.76 -14.33
C GLN A 143 -34.98 -9.30 -15.77
N VAL A 144 -33.82 -9.77 -16.25
CA VAL A 144 -33.69 -10.35 -17.59
C VAL A 144 -34.56 -11.61 -17.72
N LEU A 145 -34.59 -12.49 -16.72
CA LEU A 145 -35.42 -13.68 -16.73
C LEU A 145 -36.92 -13.32 -16.75
N LYS A 146 -37.36 -12.31 -15.99
CA LYS A 146 -38.73 -11.83 -16.03
C LYS A 146 -39.16 -11.28 -17.39
N SER A 147 -38.26 -10.61 -18.10
CA SER A 147 -38.52 -10.06 -19.43
C SER A 147 -38.63 -11.13 -20.54
N GLN A 148 -38.04 -12.30 -20.32
CA GLN A 148 -38.08 -13.43 -21.27
C GLN A 148 -39.30 -14.34 -21.06
N THR A 149 -40.00 -14.22 -19.93
CA THR A 149 -41.20 -15.02 -19.59
C THR A 149 -42.53 -14.32 -19.84
N LEU A 150 -42.46 -13.09 -20.34
CA LEU A 150 -43.60 -12.30 -20.86
C LEU A 150 -43.61 -12.30 -22.37
#